data_d81918935664dd6121d502f81c781d48
#
_entry.id   d81918935664dd6121d502f81c781d48
#
_cell.length_a   1.000
_cell.length_b   1.000
_cell.length_c   1.000
_cell.angle_alpha   90.00
_cell.angle_beta   90.00
_cell.angle_gamma   90.00
#
_symmetry.space_group_name_H-M   'P 1'
#
loop_
_entity.id
_entity.type
_entity.pdbx_description
1 polymer ?
#
loop_
_entity_poly.entity_id
_entity_poly.type
_entity_poly.pdbx_seq_one_letter_code
_entity_poly.pdbx_strand_id
1 'polypeptide(L)'
;MAWTTFGLKATTPLFNHDDTETGLRVASVKGPMRYWFRALAGTRFGDDVKGLARLEQEVFGSTERKCPVRLRLSGQPRDTFRGAAGALPLSDDDGKWIAYLLGQGHVAYNRETKKFSNTRPFVKPGGTFTLKVGFSGDERADALTMASLWLACTYGGFGARTRKGFGGVRLTHQEGPLPEIWQRHSADTPGIDHYRALGHLPVSGAVAECADTFLPKPNGRTGGTPSYPVLGEGATIAALGDPSGGTWREAAAEAGEMYRRFRAPRPNRSPNADYDPCIKTPEYEDVVYGDETRFPLGALGLPIVFKKGIAANANDGGEDLRRASPLWFRFVEDPEHREWRLFSFAFHSAFLPGGRGPEVRLLGGKQRRKTVTVTDADVRERTQAWMDASASRD
;
A
#
# COMPACT_ATOMS: atom_id res chain seq x y z
N MET A 1 -16.66 -7.63 29.41
CA MET A 1 -15.85 -7.18 28.26
C MET A 1 -16.35 -5.79 27.90
N ALA A 2 -15.54 -4.78 28.14
CA ALA A 2 -15.86 -3.40 27.73
C ALA A 2 -15.53 -3.20 26.26
N TRP A 3 -16.29 -2.34 25.59
CA TRP A 3 -16.03 -1.94 24.21
C TRP A 3 -15.28 -0.62 24.18
N THR A 4 -14.29 -0.56 23.35
CA THR A 4 -13.58 0.68 23.01
C THR A 4 -14.06 1.15 21.64
N THR A 5 -14.38 2.43 21.53
CA THR A 5 -14.96 3.03 20.33
C THR A 5 -13.92 3.91 19.65
N PHE A 6 -13.73 3.70 18.36
CA PHE A 6 -12.88 4.49 17.48
C PHE A 6 -13.69 5.08 16.33
N GLY A 7 -13.41 6.33 15.99
CA GLY A 7 -13.81 6.95 14.75
C GLY A 7 -12.83 6.60 13.64
N LEU A 8 -13.34 6.21 12.47
CA LEU A 8 -12.58 6.05 11.25
C LEU A 8 -13.09 7.06 10.22
N LYS A 9 -12.25 7.98 9.76
CA LYS A 9 -12.61 8.96 8.74
C LYS A 9 -11.79 8.69 7.48
N ALA A 10 -12.47 8.44 6.35
CA ALA A 10 -11.79 8.28 5.06
C ALA A 10 -11.12 9.59 4.65
N THR A 11 -9.83 9.58 4.37
CA THR A 11 -9.05 10.74 3.92
C THR A 11 -8.92 10.79 2.40
N THR A 12 -8.98 9.63 1.76
CA THR A 12 -8.98 9.49 0.29
C THR A 12 -10.11 8.54 -0.14
N PRO A 13 -10.49 8.49 -1.44
CA PRO A 13 -11.54 7.58 -1.90
C PRO A 13 -11.27 6.14 -1.48
N LEU A 14 -12.24 5.52 -0.79
CA LEU A 14 -12.11 4.17 -0.26
C LEU A 14 -12.92 3.19 -1.11
N PHE A 15 -12.21 2.41 -1.91
CA PHE A 15 -12.79 1.40 -2.80
C PHE A 15 -12.94 0.07 -2.08
N ASN A 16 -14.03 -0.11 -1.36
CA ASN A 16 -14.40 -1.38 -0.77
C ASN A 16 -15.86 -1.65 -1.07
N HIS A 17 -16.10 -2.59 -1.95
CA HIS A 17 -17.40 -2.89 -2.52
C HIS A 17 -17.51 -4.39 -2.76
N ASP A 18 -18.68 -4.94 -2.48
CA ASP A 18 -19.17 -6.20 -3.02
C ASP A 18 -20.39 -5.94 -3.90
N ASP A 19 -21.04 -7.00 -4.34
CA ASP A 19 -22.20 -6.91 -5.25
C ASP A 19 -23.41 -6.20 -4.63
N THR A 20 -23.42 -6.02 -3.31
CA THR A 20 -24.56 -5.49 -2.56
C THR A 20 -24.30 -4.16 -1.86
N GLU A 21 -23.09 -3.94 -1.31
CA GLU A 21 -22.81 -2.81 -0.45
C GLU A 21 -21.48 -2.13 -0.73
N THR A 22 -21.47 -0.79 -0.58
CA THR A 22 -20.26 0.04 -0.59
C THR A 22 -19.99 0.51 0.83
N GLY A 23 -18.86 0.10 1.40
CA GLY A 23 -18.52 0.43 2.78
C GLY A 23 -17.47 -0.52 3.35
N LEU A 24 -17.12 -0.35 4.61
CA LEU A 24 -16.20 -1.25 5.31
C LEU A 24 -16.96 -2.43 5.93
N ARG A 25 -16.33 -3.58 5.90
CA ARG A 25 -16.72 -4.78 6.64
C ARG A 25 -15.61 -5.16 7.60
N VAL A 26 -15.94 -5.89 8.66
CA VAL A 26 -14.94 -6.35 9.64
C VAL A 26 -13.81 -7.12 8.97
N ALA A 27 -14.11 -7.96 7.99
CA ALA A 27 -13.10 -8.68 7.21
C ALA A 27 -12.15 -7.75 6.44
N SER A 28 -12.70 -6.65 5.88
CA SER A 28 -11.92 -5.64 5.15
C SER A 28 -10.99 -4.82 6.06
N VAL A 29 -11.26 -4.76 7.36
CA VAL A 29 -10.38 -4.16 8.37
C VAL A 29 -9.35 -5.18 8.86
N LYS A 30 -9.79 -6.41 9.17
CA LYS A 30 -8.90 -7.47 9.66
C LYS A 30 -7.80 -7.87 8.69
N GLY A 31 -8.07 -7.90 7.39
CA GLY A 31 -7.08 -8.25 6.37
C GLY A 31 -5.83 -7.36 6.42
N PRO A 32 -5.98 -6.02 6.30
CA PRO A 32 -4.87 -5.09 6.50
C PRO A 32 -4.22 -5.17 7.88
N MET A 33 -4.98 -5.33 8.96
CA MET A 33 -4.39 -5.52 10.29
C MET A 33 -3.45 -6.73 10.34
N ARG A 34 -3.84 -7.87 9.77
CA ARG A 34 -2.98 -9.06 9.68
C ARG A 34 -1.73 -8.81 8.84
N TYR A 35 -1.82 -8.04 7.76
CA TYR A 35 -0.66 -7.66 6.96
C TYR A 35 0.34 -6.86 7.79
N TRP A 36 -0.14 -5.83 8.50
CA TRP A 36 0.71 -4.97 9.33
C TRP A 36 1.23 -5.68 10.58
N PHE A 37 0.45 -6.62 11.15
CA PHE A 37 0.93 -7.52 12.18
C PHE A 37 2.13 -8.35 11.70
N ARG A 38 2.03 -8.95 10.50
CA ARG A 38 3.15 -9.72 9.94
C ARG A 38 4.37 -8.84 9.66
N ALA A 39 4.16 -7.61 9.21
CA ALA A 39 5.25 -6.67 9.00
C ALA A 39 5.96 -6.29 10.32
N LEU A 40 5.21 -6.15 11.40
CA LEU A 40 5.75 -5.90 12.74
C LEU A 40 6.43 -7.15 13.31
N ALA A 41 5.69 -8.24 13.43
CA ALA A 41 6.18 -9.46 14.08
C ALA A 41 7.31 -10.12 13.28
N GLY A 42 7.30 -9.98 11.96
CA GLY A 42 8.32 -10.52 11.07
C GLY A 42 9.75 -10.09 11.41
N THR A 43 9.92 -8.93 12.03
CA THR A 43 11.23 -8.45 12.52
C THR A 43 11.85 -9.39 13.56
N ARG A 44 11.02 -10.21 14.21
CA ARG A 44 11.42 -11.13 15.28
C ARG A 44 11.50 -12.59 14.83
N PHE A 45 10.76 -12.94 13.78
CA PHE A 45 10.67 -14.33 13.30
C PHE A 45 11.64 -14.64 12.15
N GLY A 46 12.10 -13.64 11.39
CA GLY A 46 12.94 -13.87 10.21
C GLY A 46 12.27 -14.87 9.25
N ASP A 47 12.95 -15.96 8.92
CA ASP A 47 12.43 -17.00 8.01
C ASP A 47 11.51 -18.03 8.69
N ASP A 48 11.26 -17.93 10.00
CA ASP A 48 10.29 -18.80 10.68
C ASP A 48 8.83 -18.38 10.40
N VAL A 49 8.42 -18.57 9.14
CA VAL A 49 7.05 -18.26 8.68
C VAL A 49 6.01 -19.10 9.44
N LYS A 50 6.35 -20.31 9.87
CA LYS A 50 5.43 -21.17 10.64
C LYS A 50 5.18 -20.62 12.04
N GLY A 51 6.23 -20.16 12.72
CA GLY A 51 6.12 -19.51 14.02
C GLY A 51 5.30 -18.22 13.93
N LEU A 52 5.59 -17.38 12.94
CA LEU A 52 4.84 -16.17 12.66
C LEU A 52 3.35 -16.46 12.42
N ALA A 53 3.03 -17.48 11.61
CA ALA A 53 1.66 -17.86 11.32
C ALA A 53 0.91 -18.35 12.57
N ARG A 54 1.57 -19.11 13.46
CA ARG A 54 0.98 -19.53 14.74
C ARG A 54 0.63 -18.35 15.62
N LEU A 55 1.56 -17.40 15.77
CA LEU A 55 1.30 -16.19 16.56
C LEU A 55 0.17 -15.35 15.95
N GLU A 56 0.13 -15.20 14.61
CA GLU A 56 -0.98 -14.52 13.94
C GLU A 56 -2.33 -15.18 14.26
N GLN A 57 -2.39 -16.53 14.28
CA GLN A 57 -3.60 -17.25 14.66
C GLN A 57 -3.98 -17.05 16.12
N GLU A 58 -3.00 -16.88 17.00
CA GLU A 58 -3.26 -16.57 18.41
C GLU A 58 -3.90 -15.18 18.58
N VAL A 59 -3.45 -14.20 17.84
CA VAL A 59 -3.94 -12.81 17.93
C VAL A 59 -5.25 -12.60 17.16
N PHE A 60 -5.35 -13.14 15.93
CA PHE A 60 -6.47 -12.84 15.02
C PHE A 60 -7.45 -14.01 14.83
N GLY A 61 -7.16 -15.16 15.40
CA GLY A 61 -7.93 -16.37 15.19
C GLY A 61 -7.67 -17.05 13.84
N SER A 62 -8.19 -18.25 13.68
CA SER A 62 -8.19 -19.06 12.47
C SER A 62 -9.52 -19.76 12.27
N THR A 63 -9.61 -20.67 11.32
CA THR A 63 -10.79 -21.56 11.17
C THR A 63 -10.99 -22.47 12.37
N GLU A 64 -9.90 -22.81 13.09
CA GLU A 64 -9.91 -23.71 14.24
C GLU A 64 -9.87 -22.96 15.58
N ARG A 65 -9.42 -21.71 15.58
CA ARG A 65 -9.22 -20.91 16.80
C ARG A 65 -10.01 -19.60 16.75
N LYS A 66 -10.88 -19.42 17.75
CA LYS A 66 -11.63 -18.17 17.91
C LYS A 66 -10.69 -16.98 18.14
N CYS A 67 -10.97 -15.86 17.47
CA CYS A 67 -10.28 -14.60 17.70
C CYS A 67 -10.57 -14.09 19.13
N PRO A 68 -9.55 -13.78 19.96
CA PRO A 68 -9.79 -13.22 21.29
C PRO A 68 -10.44 -11.82 21.21
N VAL A 69 -9.96 -10.95 20.35
CA VAL A 69 -10.50 -9.58 20.16
C VAL A 69 -11.69 -9.58 19.22
N ARG A 70 -12.75 -8.87 19.59
CA ARG A 70 -13.96 -8.73 18.78
C ARG A 70 -13.99 -7.37 18.09
N LEU A 71 -14.34 -7.36 16.82
CA LEU A 71 -14.52 -6.13 16.04
C LEU A 71 -15.98 -6.00 15.61
N ARG A 72 -16.51 -4.79 15.70
CA ARG A 72 -17.82 -4.43 15.19
C ARG A 72 -17.75 -3.09 14.48
N LEU A 73 -18.29 -3.03 13.28
CA LEU A 73 -18.43 -1.79 12.51
C LEU A 73 -19.88 -1.34 12.52
N SER A 74 -20.08 -0.04 12.69
CA SER A 74 -21.37 0.63 12.59
C SER A 74 -21.19 2.02 11.98
N GLY A 75 -22.27 2.76 11.77
CA GLY A 75 -22.20 4.11 11.26
C GLY A 75 -21.64 4.18 9.85
N GLN A 76 -22.05 3.26 8.96
CA GLN A 76 -21.63 3.30 7.56
C GLN A 76 -22.00 4.66 6.95
N PRO A 77 -21.08 5.32 6.22
CA PRO A 77 -21.36 6.63 5.67
C PRO A 77 -22.48 6.55 4.64
N ARG A 78 -23.38 7.52 4.69
CA ARG A 78 -24.45 7.67 3.70
C ARG A 78 -23.92 8.25 2.38
N ASP A 79 -22.85 9.03 2.46
CA ASP A 79 -22.21 9.66 1.30
C ASP A 79 -21.27 8.66 0.60
N THR A 80 -21.89 7.66 -0.01
CA THR A 80 -21.24 6.68 -0.86
C THR A 80 -21.63 6.93 -2.30
N PHE A 81 -20.68 6.73 -3.19
CA PHE A 81 -20.97 6.71 -4.61
C PHE A 81 -21.23 5.28 -5.06
N ARG A 82 -22.46 5.01 -5.49
CA ARG A 82 -22.90 3.67 -5.96
C ARG A 82 -23.06 3.57 -7.48
N GLY A 83 -22.93 4.68 -8.20
CA GLY A 83 -23.09 4.71 -9.64
C GLY A 83 -21.86 4.23 -10.41
N ALA A 84 -22.08 3.70 -11.61
CA ALA A 84 -21.03 3.15 -12.46
C ALA A 84 -20.11 4.22 -13.10
N ALA A 85 -20.51 5.50 -13.12
CA ALA A 85 -19.77 6.54 -13.82
C ALA A 85 -19.85 7.90 -13.11
N GLY A 86 -18.73 8.61 -13.07
CA GLY A 86 -18.74 10.06 -13.01
C GLY A 86 -18.55 10.73 -11.66
N ALA A 87 -18.28 10.04 -10.53
CA ALA A 87 -18.10 10.71 -9.25
C ALA A 87 -16.67 11.16 -8.92
N LEU A 88 -15.67 10.51 -9.51
CA LEU A 88 -14.32 11.08 -9.50
C LEU A 88 -14.15 11.92 -10.76
N PRO A 89 -13.77 13.20 -10.63
CA PRO A 89 -13.47 14.04 -11.80
C PRO A 89 -12.14 13.55 -12.41
N LEU A 90 -12.25 12.58 -13.31
CA LEU A 90 -11.10 11.96 -14.01
C LEU A 90 -10.90 12.54 -15.43
N SER A 91 -11.68 13.54 -15.83
CA SER A 91 -11.70 14.05 -17.20
C SER A 91 -10.94 15.36 -17.40
N ASP A 92 -10.47 15.95 -16.32
CA ASP A 92 -9.61 17.14 -16.34
C ASP A 92 -8.12 16.75 -16.31
N ASP A 93 -7.25 17.74 -16.29
CA ASP A 93 -5.81 17.53 -16.36
C ASP A 93 -5.25 16.73 -15.18
N ASP A 94 -5.78 16.91 -13.99
CA ASP A 94 -5.41 16.11 -12.81
C ASP A 94 -5.99 14.70 -12.88
N GLY A 95 -7.19 14.58 -13.40
CA GLY A 95 -7.95 13.34 -13.43
C GLY A 95 -7.24 12.21 -14.19
N LYS A 96 -6.50 12.53 -15.24
CA LYS A 96 -5.72 11.54 -16.01
C LYS A 96 -4.62 10.89 -15.16
N TRP A 97 -4.00 11.65 -14.25
CA TRP A 97 -2.96 11.16 -13.36
C TRP A 97 -3.51 10.32 -12.22
N ILE A 98 -4.65 10.73 -11.68
CA ILE A 98 -5.41 9.94 -10.70
C ILE A 98 -5.89 8.62 -11.35
N ALA A 99 -6.38 8.69 -12.59
CA ALA A 99 -6.76 7.49 -13.36
C ALA A 99 -5.58 6.54 -13.56
N TYR A 100 -4.37 7.07 -13.75
CA TYR A 100 -3.16 6.26 -13.83
C TYR A 100 -2.84 5.51 -12.53
N LEU A 101 -2.96 6.17 -11.37
CA LEU A 101 -2.77 5.51 -10.06
C LEU A 101 -3.83 4.43 -9.80
N LEU A 102 -5.08 4.70 -10.14
CA LEU A 102 -6.18 3.75 -10.03
C LEU A 102 -5.98 2.54 -10.94
N GLY A 103 -5.58 2.78 -12.18
CA GLY A 103 -5.24 1.75 -13.15
C GLY A 103 -6.43 0.88 -13.58
N GLN A 104 -6.11 -0.16 -14.35
CA GLN A 104 -7.11 -1.08 -14.91
C GLN A 104 -7.98 -1.74 -13.83
N GLY A 105 -9.26 -1.92 -14.15
CA GLY A 105 -10.27 -2.50 -13.25
C GLY A 105 -10.92 -1.50 -12.29
N HIS A 106 -10.41 -0.26 -12.21
CA HIS A 106 -11.02 0.84 -11.47
C HIS A 106 -11.35 2.02 -12.37
N VAL A 107 -10.77 2.07 -13.55
CA VAL A 107 -10.95 3.14 -14.54
C VAL A 107 -11.23 2.55 -15.91
N ALA A 108 -12.23 3.09 -16.61
CA ALA A 108 -12.49 2.88 -18.02
C ALA A 108 -12.14 4.15 -18.80
N TYR A 109 -11.62 3.98 -20.01
CA TYR A 109 -11.39 5.05 -20.96
C TYR A 109 -12.35 4.92 -22.13
N ASN A 110 -13.19 5.94 -22.31
CA ASN A 110 -14.09 6.02 -23.46
C ASN A 110 -13.32 6.67 -24.63
N ARG A 111 -13.18 5.94 -25.75
CA ARG A 111 -12.40 6.38 -26.92
C ARG A 111 -13.10 7.49 -27.72
N GLU A 112 -14.43 7.53 -27.68
CA GLU A 112 -15.22 8.52 -28.42
C GLU A 112 -15.18 9.87 -27.73
N THR A 113 -15.44 9.88 -26.42
CA THR A 113 -15.45 11.10 -25.63
C THR A 113 -14.06 11.51 -25.11
N LYS A 114 -13.05 10.64 -25.27
CA LYS A 114 -11.68 10.78 -24.74
C LYS A 114 -11.63 11.02 -23.23
N LYS A 115 -12.61 10.50 -22.50
CA LYS A 115 -12.75 10.71 -21.05
C LYS A 115 -12.50 9.43 -20.27
N PHE A 116 -11.91 9.62 -19.06
CA PHE A 116 -11.83 8.58 -18.06
C PHE A 116 -13.05 8.62 -17.13
N SER A 117 -13.48 7.44 -16.68
CA SER A 117 -14.50 7.30 -15.65
C SER A 117 -14.11 6.20 -14.66
N ASN A 118 -14.50 6.33 -13.40
CA ASN A 118 -14.33 5.24 -12.44
C ASN A 118 -15.40 4.16 -12.68
N THR A 119 -14.98 2.89 -12.54
CA THR A 119 -15.84 1.72 -12.78
C THR A 119 -16.33 1.06 -11.48
N ARG A 120 -15.81 1.50 -10.34
CA ARG A 120 -16.13 0.92 -9.04
C ARG A 120 -16.72 1.95 -8.11
N PRO A 121 -17.74 1.60 -7.31
CA PRO A 121 -18.23 2.45 -6.26
C PRO A 121 -17.19 2.64 -5.15
N PHE A 122 -17.30 3.71 -4.40
CA PHE A 122 -16.39 4.06 -3.32
C PHE A 122 -17.06 4.90 -2.25
N VAL A 123 -16.48 4.90 -1.06
CA VAL A 123 -16.80 5.86 0.00
C VAL A 123 -16.02 7.14 -0.27
N LYS A 124 -16.70 8.27 -0.27
CA LYS A 124 -16.06 9.58 -0.49
C LYS A 124 -15.12 9.97 0.66
N PRO A 125 -14.07 10.75 0.39
CA PRO A 125 -13.29 11.40 1.45
C PRO A 125 -14.21 12.17 2.40
N GLY A 126 -13.91 12.12 3.70
CA GLY A 126 -14.77 12.64 4.76
C GLY A 126 -15.80 11.65 5.31
N GLY A 127 -16.07 10.55 4.60
CA GLY A 127 -16.97 9.50 5.09
C GLY A 127 -16.45 8.88 6.40
N THR A 128 -17.34 8.72 7.37
CA THR A 128 -17.00 8.25 8.72
C THR A 128 -17.63 6.89 9.03
N PHE A 129 -16.92 6.11 9.83
CA PHE A 129 -17.36 4.83 10.37
C PHE A 129 -17.08 4.81 11.87
N THR A 130 -17.83 4.02 12.60
CA THR A 130 -17.55 3.70 14.00
C THR A 130 -17.05 2.28 14.10
N LEU A 131 -15.80 2.12 14.57
CA LEU A 131 -15.20 0.82 14.86
C LEU A 131 -15.25 0.59 16.37
N LYS A 132 -15.95 -0.46 16.80
CA LYS A 132 -15.92 -0.92 18.18
C LYS A 132 -15.00 -2.13 18.31
N VAL A 133 -14.07 -2.05 19.27
CA VAL A 133 -13.10 -3.10 19.59
C VAL A 133 -13.42 -3.61 20.99
N GLY A 134 -13.76 -4.88 21.08
CA GLY A 134 -13.96 -5.56 22.36
C GLY A 134 -12.70 -6.31 22.72
N PHE A 135 -11.84 -5.68 23.53
CA PHE A 135 -10.63 -6.29 24.04
C PHE A 135 -10.93 -7.47 24.96
N SER A 136 -10.09 -8.49 24.92
CA SER A 136 -10.34 -9.77 25.57
C SER A 136 -9.93 -9.79 27.05
N GLY A 137 -9.01 -8.92 27.42
CA GLY A 137 -8.27 -8.96 28.70
C GLY A 137 -6.98 -9.79 28.63
N ASP A 138 -6.69 -10.42 27.48
CA ASP A 138 -5.37 -10.95 27.17
C ASP A 138 -4.52 -9.79 26.62
N GLU A 139 -3.69 -9.20 27.47
CA GLU A 139 -2.91 -8.00 27.15
C GLU A 139 -2.03 -8.17 25.89
N ARG A 140 -1.47 -9.35 25.69
CA ARG A 140 -0.70 -9.68 24.48
C ARG A 140 -1.54 -9.57 23.20
N ALA A 141 -2.68 -10.24 23.17
CA ALA A 141 -3.56 -10.23 22.00
C ALA A 141 -4.16 -8.84 21.78
N ASP A 142 -4.54 -8.17 22.85
CA ASP A 142 -5.18 -6.86 22.83
C ASP A 142 -4.19 -5.77 22.35
N ALA A 143 -2.97 -5.72 22.93
CA ALA A 143 -1.94 -4.74 22.55
C ALA A 143 -1.45 -4.93 21.12
N LEU A 144 -1.19 -6.18 20.69
CA LEU A 144 -0.75 -6.48 19.32
C LEU A 144 -1.86 -6.23 18.30
N THR A 145 -3.13 -6.44 18.67
CA THR A 145 -4.28 -6.08 17.82
C THR A 145 -4.35 -4.57 17.63
N MET A 146 -4.17 -3.79 18.70
CA MET A 146 -4.18 -2.32 18.63
C MET A 146 -2.99 -1.79 17.82
N ALA A 147 -1.78 -2.35 18.01
CA ALA A 147 -0.61 -2.00 17.21
C ALA A 147 -0.86 -2.24 15.71
N SER A 148 -1.48 -3.37 15.38
CA SER A 148 -1.82 -3.72 13.99
C SER A 148 -2.87 -2.79 13.38
N LEU A 149 -3.86 -2.36 14.15
CA LEU A 149 -4.88 -1.39 13.74
C LEU A 149 -4.24 -0.02 13.51
N TRP A 150 -3.43 0.44 14.46
CA TRP A 150 -2.73 1.72 14.37
C TRP A 150 -1.81 1.78 13.13
N LEU A 151 -0.99 0.75 12.91
CA LEU A 151 -0.13 0.64 11.72
C LEU A 151 -0.93 0.62 10.42
N ALA A 152 -2.05 -0.12 10.38
CA ALA A 152 -2.91 -0.17 9.20
C ALA A 152 -3.53 1.19 8.88
N CYS A 153 -3.87 1.99 9.89
CA CYS A 153 -4.42 3.34 9.71
C CYS A 153 -3.32 4.38 9.43
N THR A 154 -2.15 4.25 10.03
CA THR A 154 -1.03 5.21 9.89
C THR A 154 -0.34 5.08 8.54
N TYR A 155 0.04 3.88 8.15
CA TYR A 155 0.82 3.65 6.92
C TYR A 155 0.04 2.95 5.81
N GLY A 156 -0.99 2.20 6.17
CA GLY A 156 -1.79 1.42 5.22
C GLY A 156 -3.04 2.13 4.73
N GLY A 157 -4.14 1.43 4.80
CA GLY A 157 -5.48 1.84 4.40
C GLY A 157 -6.38 0.63 4.22
N PHE A 158 -7.64 0.88 3.85
CA PHE A 158 -8.62 -0.18 3.66
C PHE A 158 -9.18 -0.19 2.24
N GLY A 159 -9.48 -1.38 1.73
CA GLY A 159 -10.01 -1.58 0.40
C GLY A 159 -8.96 -1.72 -0.70
N ALA A 160 -9.35 -1.42 -1.92
CA ALA A 160 -8.49 -1.59 -3.08
C ALA A 160 -7.57 -0.38 -3.31
N ARG A 161 -6.43 -0.62 -3.95
CA ARG A 161 -5.44 0.41 -4.33
C ARG A 161 -4.78 1.15 -3.16
N THR A 162 -4.76 0.56 -1.97
CA THR A 162 -4.12 1.16 -0.78
C THR A 162 -2.63 1.46 -1.00
N ARG A 163 -1.91 0.63 -1.79
CA ARG A 163 -0.52 0.93 -2.18
C ARG A 163 -0.37 2.15 -3.10
N LYS A 164 -1.46 2.72 -3.58
CA LYS A 164 -1.48 3.92 -4.43
C LYS A 164 -2.15 5.11 -3.74
N GLY A 165 -2.24 5.06 -2.41
CA GLY A 165 -2.76 6.16 -1.58
C GLY A 165 -4.27 6.22 -1.45
N PHE A 166 -5.02 5.29 -2.06
CA PHE A 166 -6.47 5.20 -1.89
C PHE A 166 -6.86 4.40 -0.64
N GLY A 167 -8.04 4.70 -0.09
CA GLY A 167 -8.51 4.03 1.12
C GLY A 167 -7.75 4.44 2.39
N GLY A 168 -7.08 5.59 2.37
CA GLY A 168 -6.50 6.20 3.56
C GLY A 168 -7.59 6.51 4.59
N VAL A 169 -7.29 6.26 5.86
CA VAL A 169 -8.20 6.57 6.97
C VAL A 169 -7.45 7.25 8.10
N ARG A 170 -8.16 8.10 8.84
CA ARG A 170 -7.74 8.65 10.13
C ARG A 170 -8.46 7.87 11.22
N LEU A 171 -7.70 7.33 12.16
CA LEU A 171 -8.19 6.67 13.37
C LEU A 171 -8.21 7.70 14.50
N THR A 172 -9.29 7.74 15.28
CA THR A 172 -9.42 8.58 16.47
C THR A 172 -10.06 7.77 17.59
N HIS A 173 -9.40 7.69 18.74
CA HIS A 173 -9.99 7.10 19.94
C HIS A 173 -11.07 8.02 20.48
N GLN A 174 -12.25 7.50 20.76
CA GLN A 174 -13.41 8.26 21.22
C GLN A 174 -13.74 7.96 22.68
N GLU A 175 -13.83 6.68 23.02
CA GLU A 175 -14.21 6.25 24.37
C GLU A 175 -13.81 4.80 24.64
N GLY A 176 -13.79 4.43 25.91
CA GLY A 176 -13.53 3.07 26.38
C GLY A 176 -12.07 2.78 26.69
N PRO A 177 -11.81 1.66 27.37
CA PRO A 177 -10.46 1.32 27.85
C PRO A 177 -9.56 0.87 26.70
N LEU A 178 -8.31 1.31 26.74
CA LEU A 178 -7.23 0.83 25.88
C LEU A 178 -6.42 -0.26 26.60
N PRO A 179 -5.71 -1.15 25.87
CA PRO A 179 -4.69 -2.02 26.45
C PRO A 179 -3.66 -1.22 27.22
N GLU A 180 -3.04 -1.79 28.26
CA GLU A 180 -2.20 -1.06 29.21
C GLU A 180 -1.09 -0.23 28.55
N ILE A 181 -0.37 -0.82 27.59
CA ILE A 181 0.67 -0.10 26.85
C ILE A 181 0.08 1.13 26.13
N TRP A 182 -1.09 0.99 25.53
CA TRP A 182 -1.73 2.04 24.75
C TRP A 182 -2.38 3.15 25.62
N GLN A 183 -2.51 2.95 26.93
CA GLN A 183 -2.94 4.02 27.85
C GLN A 183 -1.87 5.12 28.03
N ARG A 184 -0.62 4.79 27.77
CA ARG A 184 0.52 5.73 27.88
C ARG A 184 0.87 6.40 26.53
N HIS A 185 0.20 6.03 25.47
CA HIS A 185 0.47 6.50 24.10
C HIS A 185 -0.83 6.92 23.41
N SER A 186 -0.70 7.81 22.42
CA SER A 186 -1.87 8.13 21.58
C SER A 186 -2.25 6.96 20.67
N ALA A 187 -3.51 6.57 20.73
CA ALA A 187 -4.10 5.59 19.83
C ALA A 187 -4.55 6.20 18.49
N ASP A 188 -4.51 7.52 18.36
CA ASP A 188 -4.89 8.24 17.16
C ASP A 188 -3.83 8.12 16.05
N THR A 189 -4.28 8.25 14.80
CA THR A 189 -3.37 8.40 13.68
C THR A 189 -2.56 9.69 13.84
N PRO A 190 -1.21 9.63 13.71
CA PRO A 190 -0.36 10.80 13.93
C PRO A 190 -0.57 11.89 12.88
N GLY A 191 -0.21 13.12 13.24
CA GLY A 191 -0.15 14.28 12.33
C GLY A 191 1.07 14.25 11.41
N ILE A 192 1.20 15.32 10.60
CA ILE A 192 2.25 15.44 9.57
C ILE A 192 3.67 15.34 10.12
N ASP A 193 3.93 15.87 11.31
CA ASP A 193 5.27 15.90 11.91
C ASP A 193 5.86 14.50 12.12
N HIS A 194 5.00 13.52 12.38
CA HIS A 194 5.43 12.13 12.45
C HIS A 194 6.09 11.68 11.14
N TYR A 195 5.54 12.07 10.00
CA TYR A 195 6.03 11.65 8.68
C TYR A 195 7.26 12.43 8.22
N ARG A 196 7.44 13.69 8.70
CA ARG A 196 8.61 14.52 8.37
C ARG A 196 9.92 13.92 8.86
N ALA A 197 9.88 13.24 9.99
CA ALA A 197 11.08 12.66 10.61
C ALA A 197 11.47 11.27 10.07
N LEU A 198 10.71 10.71 9.10
CA LEU A 198 10.85 9.31 8.71
C LEU A 198 11.71 9.14 7.45
N GLY A 199 12.89 8.55 7.58
CA GLY A 199 13.64 7.96 6.47
C GLY A 199 13.31 6.46 6.23
N HIS A 200 12.61 5.83 7.16
CA HIS A 200 12.14 4.44 7.09
C HIS A 200 10.89 4.28 7.98
N LEU A 201 10.20 3.15 7.92
CA LEU A 201 9.09 2.86 8.82
C LEU A 201 9.62 2.31 10.14
N PRO A 202 9.60 3.13 11.22
CA PRO A 202 10.17 2.72 12.50
C PRO A 202 9.25 1.76 13.25
N VAL A 203 9.86 0.95 14.10
CA VAL A 203 9.19 0.30 15.21
C VAL A 203 9.48 1.16 16.45
N SER A 204 8.57 2.07 16.79
CA SER A 204 8.78 3.09 17.85
C SER A 204 7.52 3.28 18.70
N GLY A 205 7.65 3.98 19.83
CA GLY A 205 6.54 4.29 20.75
C GLY A 205 5.79 3.04 21.20
N ALA A 206 4.47 3.10 21.26
CA ALA A 206 3.61 1.98 21.66
C ALA A 206 3.86 0.71 20.82
N VAL A 207 4.16 0.86 19.54
CA VAL A 207 4.42 -0.28 18.64
C VAL A 207 5.70 -1.01 19.03
N ALA A 208 6.76 -0.26 19.40
CA ALA A 208 8.00 -0.84 19.90
C ALA A 208 7.79 -1.54 21.24
N GLU A 209 7.10 -0.89 22.17
CA GLU A 209 6.81 -1.45 23.48
C GLU A 209 5.99 -2.75 23.39
N CYS A 210 4.99 -2.79 22.49
CA CYS A 210 4.24 -4.02 22.19
C CYS A 210 5.15 -5.12 21.61
N ALA A 211 6.06 -4.76 20.70
CA ALA A 211 6.96 -5.72 20.09
C ALA A 211 7.96 -6.28 21.11
N ASP A 212 8.54 -5.42 21.95
CA ASP A 212 9.54 -5.82 22.96
C ASP A 212 8.93 -6.65 24.09
N THR A 213 7.69 -6.35 24.47
CA THR A 213 6.99 -7.04 25.56
C THR A 213 6.42 -8.39 25.10
N PHE A 214 5.83 -8.47 23.92
CA PHE A 214 4.97 -9.60 23.54
C PHE A 214 5.48 -10.43 22.38
N LEU A 215 6.46 -9.96 21.61
CA LEU A 215 7.08 -10.75 20.55
C LEU A 215 8.35 -11.44 21.06
N PRO A 216 8.77 -12.56 20.46
CA PRO A 216 10.03 -13.20 20.82
C PRO A 216 11.22 -12.25 20.60
N LYS A 217 12.30 -12.48 21.32
CA LYS A 217 13.56 -11.75 21.07
C LYS A 217 14.01 -12.02 19.62
N PRO A 218 14.66 -11.03 18.97
CA PRO A 218 15.16 -11.22 17.61
C PRO A 218 16.06 -12.45 17.55
N ASN A 219 15.73 -13.40 16.67
CA ASN A 219 16.68 -14.45 16.34
C ASN A 219 17.82 -13.83 15.56
N GLY A 220 19.05 -13.86 16.07
CA GLY A 220 20.22 -13.14 15.56
C GLY A 220 20.64 -13.36 14.09
N ARG A 221 19.72 -13.80 13.23
CA ARG A 221 19.88 -13.95 11.77
C ARG A 221 19.32 -12.75 10.98
N THR A 222 19.75 -11.54 11.32
CA THR A 222 19.26 -10.30 10.68
C THR A 222 20.17 -9.79 9.57
N GLY A 223 20.92 -10.63 8.88
CA GLY A 223 21.92 -10.21 7.88
C GLY A 223 21.52 -10.33 6.41
N GLY A 224 20.28 -10.69 6.06
CA GLY A 224 19.85 -10.89 4.66
C GLY A 224 18.62 -10.06 4.27
N THR A 225 18.30 -10.04 2.96
CA THR A 225 17.04 -9.48 2.47
C THR A 225 15.87 -10.32 3.02
N PRO A 226 14.92 -9.72 3.75
CA PRO A 226 13.76 -10.46 4.27
C PRO A 226 12.96 -11.11 3.14
N SER A 227 12.45 -12.32 3.35
CA SER A 227 11.63 -13.04 2.36
C SER A 227 10.24 -12.43 2.18
N TYR A 228 9.80 -11.57 3.09
CA TYR A 228 8.51 -10.86 3.06
C TYR A 228 8.65 -9.46 3.71
N PRO A 229 7.67 -8.55 3.49
CA PRO A 229 7.70 -7.21 4.06
C PRO A 229 7.79 -7.20 5.59
N VAL A 230 8.82 -6.54 6.14
CA VAL A 230 9.00 -6.30 7.57
C VAL A 230 9.33 -4.82 7.83
N LEU A 231 8.99 -4.32 9.03
CA LEU A 231 9.28 -2.95 9.45
C LEU A 231 10.76 -2.80 9.86
N GLY A 232 11.22 -1.56 9.96
CA GLY A 232 12.52 -1.22 10.54
C GLY A 232 13.55 -0.72 9.55
N GLU A 233 14.66 -0.26 10.09
CA GLU A 233 15.81 0.22 9.35
C GLU A 233 16.42 -0.88 8.48
N GLY A 234 16.84 -0.52 7.27
CA GLY A 234 17.38 -1.47 6.29
C GLY A 234 16.35 -2.35 5.59
N ALA A 235 15.19 -2.58 6.22
CA ALA A 235 14.08 -3.33 5.63
C ALA A 235 13.02 -2.45 4.98
N THR A 236 12.99 -1.16 5.30
CA THR A 236 12.11 -0.16 4.70
C THR A 236 12.88 1.11 4.39
N ILE A 237 12.35 1.89 3.45
CA ILE A 237 12.79 3.24 3.13
C ILE A 237 11.56 4.12 2.99
N ALA A 238 11.65 5.39 3.38
CA ALA A 238 10.53 6.34 3.31
C ALA A 238 11.00 7.74 2.96
N ALA A 239 10.11 8.52 2.38
CA ALA A 239 10.31 9.94 2.10
C ALA A 239 8.97 10.69 2.14
N LEU A 240 8.99 11.93 2.63
CA LEU A 240 7.90 12.88 2.53
C LEU A 240 8.21 13.86 1.40
N GLY A 241 7.28 14.03 0.48
CA GLY A 241 7.39 14.96 -0.63
C GLY A 241 7.03 16.41 -0.26
N ASP A 242 7.26 17.30 -1.20
CA ASP A 242 6.88 18.71 -1.11
C ASP A 242 5.36 18.87 -0.96
N PRO A 243 4.89 20.05 -0.50
CA PRO A 243 3.46 20.39 -0.52
C PRO A 243 2.87 20.32 -1.92
N SER A 244 1.72 19.66 -2.05
CA SER A 244 1.04 19.38 -3.32
C SER A 244 -0.37 20.00 -3.36
N GLY A 245 -0.52 21.22 -2.89
CA GLY A 245 -1.81 21.92 -2.88
C GLY A 245 -2.73 21.61 -1.70
N GLY A 246 -3.95 22.14 -1.72
CA GLY A 246 -4.89 22.15 -0.60
C GLY A 246 -5.80 20.93 -0.49
N THR A 247 -5.67 19.95 -1.39
CA THR A 247 -6.55 18.80 -1.44
C THR A 247 -5.79 17.49 -1.68
N TRP A 248 -6.34 16.37 -1.17
CA TRP A 248 -5.83 15.02 -1.48
C TRP A 248 -5.77 14.77 -3.00
N ARG A 249 -6.64 15.43 -3.76
CA ARG A 249 -6.77 15.23 -5.19
C ARG A 249 -5.57 15.80 -5.95
N GLU A 250 -5.15 17.01 -5.59
CA GLU A 250 -3.95 17.65 -6.15
C GLU A 250 -2.71 16.82 -5.83
N ALA A 251 -2.54 16.41 -4.57
CA ALA A 251 -1.44 15.54 -4.17
C ALA A 251 -1.45 14.20 -4.93
N ALA A 252 -2.63 13.61 -5.17
CA ALA A 252 -2.75 12.36 -5.91
C ALA A 252 -2.46 12.55 -7.41
N ALA A 253 -2.84 13.68 -7.99
CA ALA A 253 -2.55 14.01 -9.39
C ALA A 253 -1.04 14.18 -9.60
N GLU A 254 -0.38 14.97 -8.77
CA GLU A 254 1.06 15.19 -8.82
C GLU A 254 1.85 13.88 -8.63
N ALA A 255 1.47 13.10 -7.60
CA ALA A 255 2.06 11.78 -7.38
C ALA A 255 1.86 10.83 -8.58
N GLY A 256 0.70 10.89 -9.22
CA GLY A 256 0.38 10.10 -10.41
C GLY A 256 1.24 10.48 -11.61
N GLU A 257 1.41 11.78 -11.84
CA GLU A 257 2.27 12.30 -12.89
C GLU A 257 3.74 11.92 -12.65
N MET A 258 4.24 12.20 -11.45
CA MET A 258 5.61 11.86 -11.04
C MET A 258 5.87 10.36 -11.19
N TYR A 259 4.96 9.52 -10.70
CA TYR A 259 5.09 8.07 -10.78
C TYR A 259 5.04 7.55 -12.23
N ARG A 260 4.22 8.18 -13.07
CA ARG A 260 4.17 7.83 -14.50
C ARG A 260 5.48 8.20 -15.21
N ARG A 261 6.02 9.38 -14.94
CA ARG A 261 7.30 9.82 -15.50
C ARG A 261 8.46 8.97 -15.01
N PHE A 262 8.45 8.61 -13.72
CA PHE A 262 9.46 7.73 -13.14
C PHE A 262 9.46 6.34 -13.78
N ARG A 263 8.29 5.74 -14.01
CA ARG A 263 8.20 4.41 -14.64
C ARG A 263 8.46 4.40 -16.13
N ALA A 264 8.27 5.51 -16.80
CA ALA A 264 8.37 5.62 -18.24
C ALA A 264 8.88 7.02 -18.64
N PRO A 265 10.16 7.33 -18.35
CA PRO A 265 10.73 8.60 -18.75
C PRO A 265 10.65 8.75 -20.27
N ARG A 266 10.30 9.94 -20.74
CA ARG A 266 10.30 10.24 -22.18
C ARG A 266 11.74 10.23 -22.69
N PRO A 267 12.02 9.60 -23.82
CA PRO A 267 13.24 9.95 -24.56
C PRO A 267 13.13 11.41 -25.02
N ASN A 268 14.23 12.14 -24.96
CA ASN A 268 14.39 13.60 -25.17
C ASN A 268 14.01 14.10 -26.60
N ARG A 269 12.90 13.63 -27.19
CA ARG A 269 12.56 13.92 -28.58
C ARG A 269 11.57 15.07 -28.84
N SER A 270 10.90 15.57 -27.81
CA SER A 270 10.13 16.83 -27.93
C SER A 270 9.76 17.34 -26.53
N PRO A 271 10.12 18.57 -26.15
CA PRO A 271 9.73 19.17 -24.87
C PRO A 271 8.23 19.45 -24.76
N ASN A 272 7.51 19.51 -25.88
CA ASN A 272 6.10 19.89 -25.95
C ASN A 272 5.14 18.76 -26.35
N ALA A 273 5.60 17.50 -26.41
CA ALA A 273 4.70 16.42 -26.71
C ALA A 273 3.78 16.14 -25.51
N ASP A 274 2.49 16.22 -25.73
CA ASP A 274 1.47 15.83 -24.75
C ASP A 274 1.71 14.41 -24.23
N TYR A 275 1.24 14.16 -23.01
CA TYR A 275 1.30 12.85 -22.41
C TYR A 275 0.69 11.80 -23.33
N ASP A 276 1.52 10.95 -23.92
CA ASP A 276 1.08 9.73 -24.61
C ASP A 276 1.17 8.53 -23.63
N PRO A 277 0.04 8.01 -23.15
CA PRO A 277 0.03 6.82 -22.28
C PRO A 277 0.57 5.57 -22.96
N CYS A 278 0.83 5.66 -24.24
CA CYS A 278 1.34 4.57 -25.06
C CYS A 278 2.85 4.58 -25.26
N ILE A 279 3.54 5.58 -24.72
CA ILE A 279 4.99 5.67 -24.86
C ILE A 279 5.64 4.49 -24.14
N LYS A 280 6.37 3.71 -24.88
CA LYS A 280 7.23 2.67 -24.38
C LYS A 280 8.48 3.31 -23.84
N THR A 281 9.00 2.78 -22.74
CA THR A 281 10.31 3.18 -22.25
C THR A 281 11.38 2.57 -23.15
N PRO A 282 12.58 3.17 -23.25
CA PRO A 282 13.72 2.49 -23.84
C PRO A 282 13.92 1.10 -23.23
N GLU A 283 13.87 0.98 -21.91
CA GLU A 283 13.96 -0.30 -21.18
C GLU A 283 12.92 -1.33 -21.66
N TYR A 284 11.70 -0.91 -21.96
CA TYR A 284 10.69 -1.80 -22.51
C TYR A 284 11.06 -2.26 -23.94
N GLU A 285 11.55 -1.36 -24.77
CA GLU A 285 11.92 -1.67 -26.15
C GLU A 285 13.11 -2.61 -26.20
N ASP A 286 14.12 -2.36 -25.37
CA ASP A 286 15.32 -3.19 -25.27
C ASP A 286 15.00 -4.59 -24.74
N VAL A 287 14.10 -4.68 -23.74
CA VAL A 287 13.69 -5.96 -23.17
C VAL A 287 12.74 -6.72 -24.10
N VAL A 288 11.73 -6.07 -24.68
CA VAL A 288 10.67 -6.75 -25.45
C VAL A 288 11.11 -7.03 -26.89
N TYR A 289 11.87 -6.13 -27.50
CA TYR A 289 12.26 -6.22 -28.92
C TYR A 289 13.76 -6.42 -29.15
N GLY A 290 14.59 -6.07 -28.16
CA GLY A 290 16.02 -6.24 -28.16
C GLY A 290 16.49 -7.51 -27.42
N ASP A 291 17.77 -7.56 -27.12
CA ASP A 291 18.45 -8.70 -26.49
C ASP A 291 18.67 -8.53 -24.97
N GLU A 292 18.14 -7.44 -24.38
CA GLU A 292 18.29 -7.19 -22.95
C GLU A 292 17.62 -8.28 -22.13
N THR A 293 18.35 -8.80 -21.15
CA THR A 293 17.91 -9.90 -20.28
C THR A 293 17.57 -9.45 -18.85
N ARG A 294 17.87 -8.20 -18.49
CA ARG A 294 17.51 -7.60 -17.21
C ARG A 294 16.27 -6.73 -17.37
N PHE A 295 15.33 -6.81 -16.41
CA PHE A 295 14.07 -6.06 -16.44
C PHE A 295 13.77 -5.34 -15.11
N PRO A 296 14.53 -4.31 -14.73
CA PRO A 296 14.39 -3.63 -13.44
C PRO A 296 13.01 -3.02 -13.20
N LEU A 297 12.26 -2.64 -14.24
CA LEU A 297 10.88 -2.15 -14.12
C LEU A 297 9.96 -3.17 -13.44
N GLY A 298 10.23 -4.46 -13.60
CA GLY A 298 9.50 -5.56 -12.95
C GLY A 298 9.57 -5.52 -11.43
N ALA A 299 10.62 -4.90 -10.87
CA ALA A 299 10.78 -4.72 -9.42
C ALA A 299 9.65 -3.90 -8.79
N LEU A 300 8.99 -3.02 -9.57
CA LEU A 300 7.86 -2.20 -9.13
C LEU A 300 6.51 -2.95 -9.10
N GLY A 301 6.51 -4.24 -9.41
CA GLY A 301 5.36 -5.14 -9.31
C GLY A 301 5.03 -5.85 -10.61
N LEU A 302 4.49 -7.06 -10.49
CA LEU A 302 4.08 -7.94 -11.59
C LEU A 302 2.65 -8.49 -11.36
N PRO A 303 1.88 -8.78 -12.41
CA PRO A 303 2.23 -8.66 -13.83
C PRO A 303 2.24 -7.21 -14.33
N ILE A 304 3.05 -6.94 -15.36
CA ILE A 304 2.95 -5.73 -16.16
C ILE A 304 2.37 -6.10 -17.51
N VAL A 305 1.22 -5.53 -17.83
CA VAL A 305 0.54 -5.75 -19.11
C VAL A 305 0.89 -4.61 -20.06
N PHE A 306 1.47 -4.95 -21.18
CA PHE A 306 1.81 -4.04 -22.25
C PHE A 306 0.77 -4.07 -23.38
N LYS A 307 0.87 -3.14 -24.31
CA LYS A 307 0.04 -3.17 -25.53
C LYS A 307 0.26 -4.46 -26.32
N LYS A 308 -0.76 -4.85 -27.11
CA LYS A 308 -0.76 -6.04 -27.97
C LYS A 308 -0.70 -7.38 -27.23
N GLY A 309 -1.19 -7.44 -25.97
CA GLY A 309 -1.27 -8.67 -25.22
C GLY A 309 0.07 -9.21 -24.71
N ILE A 310 1.13 -8.41 -24.74
CA ILE A 310 2.40 -8.77 -24.13
C ILE A 310 2.28 -8.51 -22.62
N ALA A 311 2.66 -9.50 -21.81
CA ALA A 311 2.70 -9.37 -20.37
C ALA A 311 4.02 -9.88 -19.82
N ALA A 312 4.52 -9.22 -18.78
CA ALA A 312 5.63 -9.72 -17.97
C ALA A 312 5.06 -10.33 -16.69
N ASN A 313 5.24 -11.63 -16.50
CA ASN A 313 4.77 -12.39 -15.35
C ASN A 313 5.96 -13.04 -14.64
N ALA A 314 5.96 -13.05 -13.32
CA ALA A 314 6.82 -13.96 -12.59
C ALA A 314 6.30 -15.39 -12.73
N ASN A 315 7.19 -16.36 -12.88
CA ASN A 315 6.79 -17.74 -13.06
C ASN A 315 7.57 -18.67 -12.13
N ASP A 316 6.87 -19.64 -11.57
CA ASP A 316 7.45 -20.69 -10.76
C ASP A 316 6.95 -22.05 -11.25
N GLY A 317 7.82 -22.78 -11.94
CA GLY A 317 7.51 -24.15 -12.36
C GLY A 317 6.28 -24.30 -13.28
N GLY A 318 5.80 -23.21 -13.89
CA GLY A 318 4.61 -23.19 -14.75
C GLY A 318 3.45 -22.37 -14.18
N GLU A 319 3.49 -22.01 -12.92
CA GLU A 319 2.48 -21.14 -12.31
C GLU A 319 2.88 -19.67 -12.39
N ASP A 320 1.93 -18.81 -12.78
CA ASP A 320 2.12 -17.36 -12.79
C ASP A 320 2.01 -16.80 -11.36
N LEU A 321 3.10 -16.22 -10.88
CA LEU A 321 3.16 -15.54 -9.61
C LEU A 321 2.84 -14.06 -9.76
N ARG A 322 2.26 -13.49 -8.71
CA ARG A 322 2.04 -12.04 -8.60
C ARG A 322 3.02 -11.44 -7.60
N ARG A 323 3.74 -10.43 -8.03
CA ARG A 323 4.55 -9.59 -7.16
C ARG A 323 3.84 -8.26 -6.96
N ALA A 324 3.33 -8.02 -5.77
CA ALA A 324 2.78 -6.72 -5.44
C ALA A 324 3.88 -5.64 -5.43
N SER A 325 3.56 -4.41 -5.81
CA SER A 325 4.51 -3.30 -5.74
C SER A 325 5.12 -3.18 -4.34
N PRO A 326 6.45 -3.03 -4.21
CA PRO A 326 7.07 -2.70 -2.93
C PRO A 326 6.74 -1.28 -2.47
N LEU A 327 6.41 -0.38 -3.42
CA LEU A 327 6.10 1.02 -3.17
C LEU A 327 4.67 1.20 -2.64
N TRP A 328 4.57 2.02 -1.60
CA TRP A 328 3.33 2.49 -1.02
C TRP A 328 3.29 4.02 -1.04
N PHE A 329 2.11 4.56 -1.28
CA PHE A 329 1.80 5.97 -1.24
C PHE A 329 0.77 6.22 -0.15
N ARG A 330 0.94 7.32 0.56
CA ARG A 330 -0.03 7.86 1.48
C ARG A 330 -0.13 9.36 1.27
N PHE A 331 -1.34 9.85 1.15
CA PHE A 331 -1.58 11.30 1.11
C PHE A 331 -1.87 11.76 2.53
N VAL A 332 -1.03 12.64 3.04
CA VAL A 332 -1.07 13.14 4.41
C VAL A 332 -1.46 14.61 4.39
N GLU A 333 -2.48 14.95 5.18
CA GLU A 333 -2.94 16.32 5.35
C GLU A 333 -2.07 17.04 6.38
N ASP A 334 -1.62 18.23 6.05
CA ASP A 334 -1.09 19.24 6.96
C ASP A 334 -2.19 20.27 7.21
N PRO A 335 -2.97 20.15 8.30
CA PRO A 335 -4.11 21.02 8.55
C PRO A 335 -3.70 22.45 8.94
N GLU A 336 -2.50 22.64 9.48
CA GLU A 336 -1.97 23.96 9.88
C GLU A 336 -1.71 24.83 8.65
N HIS A 337 -1.06 24.24 7.62
CA HIS A 337 -0.73 24.93 6.38
C HIS A 337 -1.81 24.77 5.30
N ARG A 338 -2.86 23.96 5.56
CA ARG A 338 -3.90 23.59 4.60
C ARG A 338 -3.33 22.95 3.33
N GLU A 339 -2.34 22.08 3.50
CA GLU A 339 -1.62 21.42 2.43
C GLU A 339 -1.75 19.91 2.53
N TRP A 340 -1.51 19.25 1.42
CA TRP A 340 -1.38 17.81 1.36
C TRP A 340 -0.01 17.44 0.82
N ARG A 341 0.55 16.35 1.33
CA ARG A 341 1.85 15.84 0.90
C ARG A 341 1.78 14.35 0.59
N LEU A 342 2.61 13.93 -0.36
CA LEU A 342 2.83 12.51 -0.62
C LEU A 342 3.86 11.98 0.39
N PHE A 343 3.45 11.06 1.24
CA PHE A 343 4.38 10.20 1.97
C PHE A 343 4.55 8.89 1.19
N SER A 344 5.76 8.63 0.73
CA SER A 344 6.12 7.39 0.03
C SER A 344 6.96 6.50 0.93
N PHE A 345 6.73 5.20 0.86
CA PHE A 345 7.62 4.23 1.49
C PHE A 345 7.67 2.93 0.71
N ALA A 346 8.70 2.14 0.95
CA ALA A 346 8.87 0.84 0.32
C ALA A 346 9.39 -0.20 1.30
N PHE A 347 9.03 -1.46 1.04
CA PHE A 347 9.61 -2.61 1.71
C PHE A 347 10.71 -3.23 0.86
N HIS A 348 11.90 -3.36 1.43
CA HIS A 348 13.03 -4.09 0.88
C HIS A 348 12.89 -5.58 1.27
N SER A 349 12.10 -6.31 0.52
CA SER A 349 11.98 -7.76 0.66
C SER A 349 12.40 -8.47 -0.62
N ALA A 350 12.71 -9.75 -0.54
CA ALA A 350 13.05 -10.57 -1.69
C ALA A 350 12.04 -10.36 -2.84
N PHE A 351 12.56 -10.32 -4.06
CA PHE A 351 11.72 -10.11 -5.24
C PHE A 351 10.67 -11.22 -5.37
N LEU A 352 11.08 -12.48 -5.25
CA LEU A 352 10.19 -13.61 -5.18
C LEU A 352 10.42 -14.41 -3.89
N PRO A 353 9.37 -14.97 -3.26
CA PRO A 353 9.50 -15.69 -2.01
C PRO A 353 10.21 -17.04 -2.21
N GLY A 354 10.83 -17.56 -1.14
CA GLY A 354 11.34 -18.94 -1.08
C GLY A 354 12.66 -19.18 -1.80
N GLY A 355 13.48 -18.11 -2.01
CA GLY A 355 14.79 -18.26 -2.68
C GLY A 355 14.70 -18.71 -4.14
N ARG A 356 13.51 -18.61 -4.72
CA ARG A 356 13.25 -18.91 -6.13
C ARG A 356 13.96 -17.90 -7.00
N GLY A 357 14.54 -18.37 -8.10
CA GLY A 357 15.29 -17.52 -9.04
C GLY A 357 14.47 -16.36 -9.57
N PRO A 358 15.11 -15.28 -9.99
CA PRO A 358 14.47 -14.02 -10.40
C PRO A 358 13.82 -14.10 -11.80
N GLU A 359 13.30 -15.24 -12.19
CA GLU A 359 12.77 -15.45 -13.54
C GLU A 359 11.45 -14.72 -13.77
N VAL A 360 11.41 -13.90 -14.81
CA VAL A 360 10.22 -13.23 -15.31
C VAL A 360 10.03 -13.61 -16.77
N ARG A 361 8.85 -14.10 -17.13
CA ARG A 361 8.55 -14.46 -18.52
C ARG A 361 7.75 -13.36 -19.20
N LEU A 362 8.21 -12.99 -20.39
CA LEU A 362 7.44 -12.16 -21.32
C LEU A 362 6.57 -13.06 -22.20
N LEU A 363 5.25 -12.86 -22.11
CA LEU A 363 4.26 -13.68 -22.82
C LEU A 363 3.50 -12.83 -23.83
N GLY A 364 3.23 -13.38 -25.02
CA GLY A 364 2.35 -12.81 -26.04
C GLY A 364 3.06 -12.08 -27.19
N GLY A 365 2.30 -11.77 -28.27
CA GLY A 365 2.79 -11.15 -29.49
C GLY A 365 3.40 -12.14 -30.49
N LYS A 366 3.98 -11.61 -31.59
CA LYS A 366 4.69 -12.39 -32.60
C LYS A 366 6.05 -12.93 -32.12
N GLN A 367 6.47 -12.50 -30.94
CA GLN A 367 7.76 -12.85 -30.36
C GLN A 367 7.69 -14.10 -29.52
N ARG A 368 8.76 -14.87 -29.56
CA ARG A 368 8.98 -16.05 -28.73
C ARG A 368 8.92 -15.66 -27.25
N ARG A 369 8.47 -16.58 -26.41
CA ARG A 369 8.57 -16.46 -24.96
C ARG A 369 10.02 -16.14 -24.59
N LYS A 370 10.22 -14.99 -23.95
CA LYS A 370 11.54 -14.56 -23.49
C LYS A 370 11.54 -14.57 -21.95
N THR A 371 12.61 -15.11 -21.37
CA THR A 371 12.88 -15.01 -19.93
C THR A 371 13.83 -13.86 -19.68
N VAL A 372 13.48 -13.02 -18.74
CA VAL A 372 14.32 -11.92 -18.26
C VAL A 372 14.44 -12.02 -16.75
N THR A 373 15.37 -11.30 -16.15
CA THR A 373 15.64 -11.35 -14.71
C THR A 373 15.27 -10.04 -14.03
N VAL A 374 14.79 -10.17 -12.78
CA VAL A 374 14.62 -9.08 -11.82
C VAL A 374 15.22 -9.53 -10.50
N THR A 375 16.09 -8.74 -9.91
CA THR A 375 16.82 -9.10 -8.70
C THR A 375 16.33 -8.33 -7.47
N ASP A 376 16.73 -8.76 -6.27
CA ASP A 376 16.51 -8.02 -5.03
C ASP A 376 17.25 -6.66 -5.06
N ALA A 377 18.39 -6.58 -5.77
CA ALA A 377 19.10 -5.33 -6.00
C ALA A 377 18.24 -4.35 -6.83
N ASP A 378 17.54 -4.83 -7.87
CA ASP A 378 16.63 -3.99 -8.65
C ASP A 378 15.49 -3.42 -7.79
N VAL A 379 15.00 -4.20 -6.81
CA VAL A 379 13.98 -3.71 -5.87
C VAL A 379 14.54 -2.53 -5.05
N ARG A 380 15.75 -2.68 -4.49
CA ARG A 380 16.40 -1.63 -3.69
C ARG A 380 16.72 -0.39 -4.53
N GLU A 381 17.36 -0.57 -5.68
CA GLU A 381 17.74 0.52 -6.60
C GLU A 381 16.52 1.31 -7.07
N ARG A 382 15.45 0.63 -7.49
CA ARG A 382 14.23 1.30 -7.98
C ARG A 382 13.44 1.99 -6.89
N THR A 383 13.40 1.42 -5.69
CA THR A 383 12.72 2.08 -4.57
C THR A 383 13.52 3.26 -4.04
N GLN A 384 14.85 3.17 -3.96
CA GLN A 384 15.71 4.29 -3.61
C GLN A 384 15.56 5.44 -4.62
N ALA A 385 15.67 5.14 -5.91
CA ALA A 385 15.51 6.15 -6.97
C ALA A 385 14.12 6.83 -6.93
N TRP A 386 13.07 6.11 -6.50
CA TRP A 386 11.77 6.72 -6.28
C TRP A 386 11.77 7.65 -5.06
N MET A 387 12.38 7.25 -3.94
CA MET A 387 12.47 8.13 -2.77
C MET A 387 13.23 9.40 -3.08
N ASP A 388 14.36 9.29 -3.78
CA ASP A 388 15.17 10.44 -4.20
C ASP A 388 14.39 11.39 -5.13
N ALA A 389 13.53 10.84 -6.00
CA ALA A 389 12.68 11.62 -6.90
C ALA A 389 11.46 12.26 -6.22
N SER A 390 10.98 11.66 -5.13
CA SER A 390 9.74 12.07 -4.43
C SER A 390 9.96 12.75 -3.08
N ALA A 391 11.20 12.81 -2.60
CA ALA A 391 11.54 13.52 -1.37
C ALA A 391 11.40 15.03 -1.54
N SER A 392 11.08 15.71 -0.44
CA SER A 392 11.14 17.18 -0.37
C SER A 392 12.56 17.67 -0.68
N ARG A 393 12.63 18.83 -1.31
CA ARG A 393 13.88 19.51 -1.63
C ARG A 393 14.25 20.59 -0.60
N ASP A 394 13.42 20.71 0.45
CA ASP A 394 13.60 21.64 1.57
C ASP A 394 14.62 21.08 2.61
#